data_c7c4e54e3f3c295fc554cafcabf679c0
#
_entry.id   c7c4e54e3f3c295fc554cafcabf679c0
#
_cell.length_a   1.000
_cell.length_b   1.000
_cell.length_c   1.000
_cell.angle_alpha   90.00
_cell.angle_beta   90.00
_cell.angle_gamma   90.00
#
_symmetry.space_group_name_H-M   'P 1'
#
loop_
_entity.id
_entity.type
_entity.pdbx_description
1 polymer ?
#
loop_
_entity_poly.entity_id
_entity_poly.type
_entity_poly.pdbx_seq_one_letter_code
_entity_poly.pdbx_strand_id
1 'polypeptide(L)'
;THIQPGGALARSEDGGKSSSYVSRMAPMGPPDRVGYLRNDPRPSIRANRAGTRGFRAPEVLLKCPDQTPAIDIWSAGIVLLSFLLRRFPLFNANDDTEALLELAAIFGQRRMEQCAMLHNRTFSCNLPTVNHSGRRIPELIQQFRPDLFEPPDGCPEPSDYRQQVQYVVHLASVCLYLDCTRRWPASRILQHAFFQDVAISPDAELSGP
;
A
#
# COMPACT_ATOMS: atom_id res chain seq x y z
N THR A 1 14.44 20.20 -63.58
CA THR A 1 13.79 19.67 -62.38
C THR A 1 14.83 18.96 -61.49
N HIS A 2 15.45 19.71 -60.63
CA HIS A 2 16.41 19.19 -59.64
C HIS A 2 15.69 18.92 -58.32
N ILE A 3 15.77 17.70 -57.86
CA ILE A 3 15.35 17.29 -56.51
C ILE A 3 16.65 17.20 -55.69
N GLN A 4 16.77 18.04 -54.68
CA GLN A 4 17.82 17.91 -53.67
C GLN A 4 17.37 17.01 -52.53
N PRO A 5 18.22 16.15 -51.99
CA PRO A 5 17.88 15.31 -50.84
C PRO A 5 17.89 16.12 -49.54
N GLY A 6 16.91 15.87 -48.74
CA GLY A 6 16.64 16.56 -47.50
C GLY A 6 17.70 16.42 -46.43
N GLY A 7 17.80 17.47 -45.66
CA GLY A 7 18.71 17.61 -44.53
C GLY A 7 18.54 16.54 -43.46
N ALA A 8 19.68 16.13 -42.92
CA ALA A 8 19.78 15.24 -41.78
C ALA A 8 19.05 15.84 -40.58
N LEU A 9 18.10 15.11 -40.07
CA LEU A 9 17.50 15.33 -38.74
C LEU A 9 18.62 15.10 -37.69
N ALA A 10 18.99 16.17 -37.03
CA ALA A 10 19.83 16.10 -35.84
C ALA A 10 19.12 15.23 -34.81
N ARG A 11 19.71 14.09 -34.52
CA ARG A 11 19.35 13.28 -33.35
C ARG A 11 19.69 14.14 -32.13
N SER A 12 18.68 14.56 -31.40
CA SER A 12 18.83 15.05 -30.03
C SER A 12 19.27 13.85 -29.18
N GLU A 13 20.51 13.87 -28.74
CA GLU A 13 21.04 12.98 -27.74
C GLU A 13 20.44 13.37 -26.35
N ASP A 14 19.20 12.99 -26.10
CA ASP A 14 18.59 13.06 -24.77
C ASP A 14 18.43 11.64 -24.19
N GLY A 15 19.50 10.88 -24.24
CA GLY A 15 19.55 9.48 -23.81
C GLY A 15 20.42 9.19 -22.59
N GLY A 16 20.91 10.20 -21.86
CA GLY A 16 21.96 9.97 -20.87
C GLY A 16 21.54 9.95 -19.39
N LYS A 17 20.36 10.38 -19.03
CA LYS A 17 20.04 10.62 -17.59
C LYS A 17 19.32 9.49 -16.87
N SER A 18 18.69 8.56 -17.56
CA SER A 18 17.98 7.45 -16.93
C SER A 18 18.92 6.37 -16.37
N SER A 19 20.01 6.06 -17.08
CA SER A 19 20.97 5.01 -16.67
C SER A 19 21.78 5.38 -15.42
N SER A 20 22.03 6.66 -15.18
CA SER A 20 22.80 7.10 -14.02
C SER A 20 22.03 7.01 -12.70
N TYR A 21 20.70 6.96 -12.76
CA TYR A 21 19.87 6.90 -11.55
C TYR A 21 19.86 5.52 -10.91
N VAL A 22 19.78 4.47 -11.70
CA VAL A 22 19.81 3.08 -11.21
C VAL A 22 21.17 2.75 -10.63
N SER A 23 22.26 3.27 -11.23
CA SER A 23 23.62 3.03 -10.78
C SER A 23 23.98 3.74 -9.46
N ARG A 24 23.23 4.78 -9.07
CA ARG A 24 23.48 5.53 -7.82
C ARG A 24 22.74 4.98 -6.61
N MET A 25 21.92 3.96 -6.79
CA MET A 25 21.26 3.24 -5.71
C MET A 25 22.15 2.10 -5.22
N ALA A 26 23.39 2.42 -4.85
CA ALA A 26 24.25 1.48 -4.13
C ALA A 26 23.53 1.00 -2.84
N PRO A 27 23.70 -0.28 -2.45
CA PRO A 27 23.09 -0.82 -1.25
C PRO A 27 23.40 0.08 -0.05
N MET A 28 22.41 0.27 0.82
CA MET A 28 22.53 1.11 2.01
C MET A 28 23.55 0.50 2.99
N GLY A 29 24.78 0.94 2.92
CA GLY A 29 25.84 0.53 3.83
C GLY A 29 26.39 -0.89 3.59
N PRO A 30 27.37 -1.33 4.34
CA PRO A 30 27.87 -2.68 4.29
C PRO A 30 26.77 -3.67 4.71
N PRO A 31 26.71 -4.87 4.10
CA PRO A 31 25.64 -5.85 4.30
C PRO A 31 25.52 -6.38 5.75
N ASP A 32 26.52 -6.14 6.55
CA ASP A 32 26.60 -6.50 7.96
C ASP A 32 26.03 -5.43 8.91
N ARG A 33 25.68 -4.26 8.40
CA ARG A 33 25.15 -3.15 9.21
C ARG A 33 23.63 -3.17 9.23
N VAL A 34 23.05 -3.42 10.38
CA VAL A 34 21.61 -3.34 10.61
C VAL A 34 21.18 -1.87 10.62
N GLY A 35 20.12 -1.53 9.87
CA GLY A 35 19.51 -0.21 9.89
C GLY A 35 19.16 0.34 8.51
N TYR A 36 18.97 1.65 8.45
CA TYR A 36 18.69 2.42 7.24
C TYR A 36 19.32 3.81 7.33
N LEU A 37 19.55 4.43 6.18
CA LEU A 37 20.14 5.77 6.09
C LEU A 37 19.08 6.83 6.47
N ARG A 38 19.23 7.43 7.65
CA ARG A 38 18.38 8.56 8.09
C ARG A 38 18.66 9.83 7.28
N ASN A 39 19.93 10.11 7.00
CA ASN A 39 20.37 11.30 6.29
C ASN A 39 20.94 10.90 4.93
N ASP A 40 20.06 10.59 3.99
CA ASP A 40 20.43 10.26 2.62
C ASP A 40 20.76 11.55 1.86
N PRO A 41 22.03 11.77 1.43
CA PRO A 41 22.45 12.96 0.70
C PRO A 41 21.95 13.01 -0.74
N ARG A 42 21.27 11.95 -1.23
CA ARG A 42 20.77 11.90 -2.59
C ARG A 42 19.65 12.91 -2.80
N PRO A 43 19.53 13.49 -4.02
CA PRO A 43 18.45 14.41 -4.33
C PRO A 43 17.09 13.79 -4.05
N SER A 44 16.30 14.43 -3.19
CA SER A 44 14.94 13.97 -2.90
C SER A 44 14.01 14.30 -4.06
N ILE A 45 13.32 13.30 -4.57
CA ILE A 45 12.23 13.50 -5.54
C ILE A 45 11.04 14.11 -4.78
N ARG A 46 10.51 15.19 -5.36
CA ARG A 46 9.31 15.83 -4.85
C ARG A 46 8.08 15.18 -5.47
N ALA A 47 7.16 14.72 -4.65
CA ALA A 47 5.83 14.27 -5.05
C ALA A 47 4.81 14.79 -4.04
N ASN A 48 3.55 14.82 -4.43
CA ASN A 48 2.48 15.16 -3.50
C ASN A 48 2.44 14.13 -2.36
N ARG A 49 2.33 14.61 -1.12
CA ARG A 49 2.30 13.79 0.09
C ARG A 49 1.02 14.06 0.87
N ALA A 50 -0.12 13.97 0.22
CA ALA A 50 -1.40 14.15 0.88
C ALA A 50 -1.63 13.11 1.99
N GLY A 51 -2.36 13.50 3.02
CA GLY A 51 -2.82 12.64 4.10
C GLY A 51 -1.81 12.41 5.24
N THR A 52 -2.35 11.90 6.35
CA THR A 52 -1.59 11.51 7.54
C THR A 52 -0.72 10.28 7.24
N ARG A 53 0.53 10.30 7.68
CA ARG A 53 1.57 9.32 7.30
C ARG A 53 1.17 7.86 7.53
N GLY A 54 0.56 7.53 8.64
CA GLY A 54 0.13 6.16 8.96
C GLY A 54 -0.95 5.59 8.04
N PHE A 55 -1.57 6.42 7.19
CA PHE A 55 -2.59 6.01 6.22
C PHE A 55 -2.12 6.13 4.77
N ARG A 56 -0.89 6.63 4.54
CA ARG A 56 -0.36 6.82 3.19
C ARG A 56 -0.13 5.49 2.48
N ALA A 57 -0.57 5.44 1.24
CA ALA A 57 -0.30 4.31 0.36
C ALA A 57 1.20 4.18 0.02
N PRO A 58 1.67 2.95 -0.30
CA PRO A 58 3.08 2.72 -0.64
C PRO A 58 3.59 3.63 -1.76
N GLU A 59 2.79 3.85 -2.80
CA GLU A 59 3.13 4.74 -3.92
C GLU A 59 3.34 6.20 -3.49
N VAL A 60 2.61 6.66 -2.46
CA VAL A 60 2.82 8.00 -1.88
C VAL A 60 4.12 8.06 -1.10
N LEU A 61 4.38 7.04 -0.26
CA LEU A 61 5.63 6.93 0.52
C LEU A 61 6.86 6.77 -0.38
N LEU A 62 6.73 6.06 -1.50
CA LEU A 62 7.75 5.88 -2.53
C LEU A 62 7.89 7.10 -3.45
N LYS A 63 7.10 8.17 -3.21
CA LYS A 63 7.13 9.42 -3.97
C LYS A 63 6.86 9.21 -5.46
N CYS A 64 5.86 8.38 -5.78
CA CYS A 64 5.35 8.25 -7.13
C CYS A 64 4.65 9.56 -7.54
N PRO A 65 4.95 10.13 -8.72
CA PRO A 65 4.26 11.33 -9.20
C PRO A 65 2.85 11.02 -9.72
N ASP A 66 2.64 9.82 -10.25
CA ASP A 66 1.39 9.40 -10.90
C ASP A 66 0.45 8.74 -9.88
N GLN A 67 -0.11 9.55 -8.99
CA GLN A 67 -1.04 9.10 -7.97
C GLN A 67 -2.46 9.08 -8.51
N THR A 68 -3.22 8.04 -8.15
CA THR A 68 -4.61 7.83 -8.55
C THR A 68 -5.51 7.77 -7.31
N PRO A 69 -6.85 7.80 -7.43
CA PRO A 69 -7.77 7.59 -6.31
C PRO A 69 -7.57 6.26 -5.55
N ALA A 70 -6.76 5.36 -6.07
CA ALA A 70 -6.38 4.13 -5.36
C ALA A 70 -5.68 4.40 -4.02
N ILE A 71 -5.09 5.58 -3.81
CA ILE A 71 -4.50 5.99 -2.52
C ILE A 71 -5.56 6.11 -1.42
N ASP A 72 -6.77 6.55 -1.76
CA ASP A 72 -7.88 6.69 -0.80
C ASP A 72 -8.44 5.31 -0.42
N ILE A 73 -8.47 4.40 -1.38
CA ILE A 73 -8.84 2.99 -1.13
C ILE A 73 -7.86 2.33 -0.16
N TRP A 74 -6.56 2.59 -0.30
CA TRP A 74 -5.57 2.13 0.65
C TRP A 74 -5.84 2.70 2.05
N SER A 75 -6.06 4.00 2.15
CA SER A 75 -6.33 4.67 3.42
C SER A 75 -7.57 4.09 4.10
N ALA A 76 -8.65 3.85 3.36
CA ALA A 76 -9.86 3.17 3.85
C ALA A 76 -9.54 1.74 4.32
N GLY A 77 -8.69 1.01 3.58
CA GLY A 77 -8.21 -0.32 3.96
C GLY A 77 -7.44 -0.31 5.29
N ILE A 78 -6.60 0.71 5.54
CA ILE A 78 -5.89 0.86 6.82
C ILE A 78 -6.86 1.14 7.98
N VAL A 79 -7.86 1.98 7.76
CA VAL A 79 -8.92 2.24 8.75
C VAL A 79 -9.65 0.93 9.08
N LEU A 80 -10.08 0.19 8.05
CA LEU A 80 -10.75 -1.10 8.23
C LEU A 80 -9.88 -2.11 8.99
N LEU A 81 -8.62 -2.23 8.62
CA LEU A 81 -7.68 -3.12 9.30
C LEU A 81 -7.47 -2.71 10.76
N SER A 82 -7.43 -1.40 11.06
CA SER A 82 -7.33 -0.88 12.43
C SER A 82 -8.51 -1.31 13.30
N PHE A 83 -9.73 -1.30 12.75
CA PHE A 83 -10.92 -1.81 13.43
C PHE A 83 -10.85 -3.31 13.65
N LEU A 84 -10.50 -4.09 12.62
CA LEU A 84 -10.39 -5.55 12.71
C LEU A 84 -9.35 -5.98 13.75
N LEU A 85 -8.24 -5.29 13.84
CA LEU A 85 -7.19 -5.56 14.81
C LEU A 85 -7.44 -4.90 16.19
N ARG A 86 -8.47 -4.05 16.32
CA ARG A 86 -8.71 -3.20 17.50
C ARG A 86 -7.45 -2.44 17.92
N ARG A 87 -6.72 -1.91 16.93
CA ARG A 87 -5.46 -1.22 17.15
C ARG A 87 -5.41 0.09 16.38
N PHE A 88 -5.33 1.19 17.14
CA PHE A 88 -5.22 2.53 16.56
C PHE A 88 -4.25 3.39 17.40
N PRO A 89 -3.28 4.07 16.77
CA PRO A 89 -2.93 3.97 15.36
C PRO A 89 -2.31 2.60 15.01
N LEU A 90 -2.51 2.13 13.76
CA LEU A 90 -1.89 0.89 13.30
C LEU A 90 -0.41 1.10 13.01
N PHE A 91 -0.06 2.25 12.45
CA PHE A 91 1.29 2.69 12.12
C PHE A 91 1.60 4.02 12.82
N ASN A 92 2.82 4.17 13.33
CA ASN A 92 3.24 5.35 14.08
C ASN A 92 4.64 5.83 13.66
N ALA A 93 4.89 5.83 12.37
CA ALA A 93 6.17 6.23 11.80
C ALA A 93 6.43 7.74 11.92
N ASN A 94 7.67 8.12 12.25
CA ASN A 94 8.11 9.50 12.33
C ASN A 94 8.42 10.11 10.95
N ASP A 95 8.80 9.28 9.98
CA ASP A 95 9.09 9.70 8.61
C ASP A 95 8.57 8.67 7.59
N ASP A 96 8.69 9.00 6.28
CA ASP A 96 8.20 8.13 5.21
C ASP A 96 9.03 6.85 5.09
N THR A 97 10.29 6.86 5.52
CA THR A 97 11.17 5.67 5.51
C THR A 97 10.75 4.70 6.61
N GLU A 98 10.50 5.20 7.80
CA GLU A 98 9.94 4.38 8.90
C GLU A 98 8.58 3.81 8.51
N ALA A 99 7.71 4.59 7.85
CA ALA A 99 6.42 4.09 7.38
C ALA A 99 6.58 2.94 6.37
N LEU A 100 7.54 3.03 5.45
CA LEU A 100 7.86 1.93 4.52
C LEU A 100 8.39 0.69 5.26
N LEU A 101 9.16 0.86 6.34
CA LEU A 101 9.64 -0.25 7.15
C LEU A 101 8.51 -0.91 7.97
N GLU A 102 7.58 -0.13 8.50
CA GLU A 102 6.37 -0.66 9.14
C GLU A 102 5.53 -1.49 8.18
N LEU A 103 5.36 -1.03 6.93
CA LEU A 103 4.72 -1.81 5.89
C LEU A 103 5.51 -3.09 5.58
N ALA A 104 6.84 -3.00 5.50
CA ALA A 104 7.69 -4.14 5.24
C ALA A 104 7.62 -5.21 6.35
N ALA A 105 7.43 -4.80 7.61
CA ALA A 105 7.24 -5.73 8.73
C ALA A 105 5.97 -6.60 8.57
N ILE A 106 4.94 -6.06 7.90
CA ILE A 106 3.70 -6.80 7.60
C ILE A 106 3.83 -7.57 6.28
N PHE A 107 4.11 -6.86 5.20
CA PHE A 107 4.04 -7.40 3.84
C PHE A 107 5.28 -8.16 3.40
N GLY A 108 6.41 -7.98 4.08
CA GLY A 108 7.69 -8.60 3.80
C GLY A 108 8.54 -7.84 2.79
N GLN A 109 9.84 -8.04 2.89
CA GLN A 109 10.85 -7.35 2.08
C GLN A 109 10.61 -7.56 0.58
N ARG A 110 10.42 -8.81 0.14
CA ARG A 110 10.25 -9.15 -1.28
C ARG A 110 9.09 -8.42 -1.94
N ARG A 111 7.94 -8.33 -1.26
CA ARG A 111 6.78 -7.63 -1.81
C ARG A 111 6.98 -6.12 -1.84
N MET A 112 7.69 -5.57 -0.86
CA MET A 112 8.04 -4.15 -0.85
C MET A 112 9.07 -3.81 -1.95
N GLU A 113 10.03 -4.68 -2.22
CA GLU A 113 10.95 -4.55 -3.36
C GLU A 113 10.18 -4.53 -4.69
N GLN A 114 9.26 -5.48 -4.88
CA GLN A 114 8.39 -5.53 -6.07
C GLN A 114 7.54 -4.26 -6.20
N CYS A 115 6.94 -3.80 -5.12
CA CYS A 115 6.18 -2.56 -5.09
C CYS A 115 7.03 -1.35 -5.46
N ALA A 116 8.24 -1.23 -4.91
CA ALA A 116 9.15 -0.15 -5.25
C ALA A 116 9.54 -0.17 -6.74
N MET A 117 9.79 -1.35 -7.31
CA MET A 117 10.11 -1.50 -8.73
C MET A 117 8.99 -1.00 -9.65
N LEU A 118 7.72 -1.20 -9.30
CA LEU A 118 6.58 -0.67 -10.06
C LEU A 118 6.63 0.86 -10.20
N HIS A 119 7.22 1.54 -9.22
CA HIS A 119 7.33 3.00 -9.19
C HIS A 119 8.73 3.50 -9.57
N ASN A 120 9.51 2.65 -10.22
CA ASN A 120 10.91 2.96 -10.59
C ASN A 120 11.73 3.44 -9.37
N ARG A 121 11.56 2.72 -8.26
CA ARG A 121 12.27 2.90 -6.99
C ARG A 121 12.91 1.59 -6.55
N THR A 122 13.84 1.69 -5.62
CA THR A 122 14.39 0.53 -4.92
C THR A 122 14.01 0.59 -3.45
N PHE A 123 13.68 -0.55 -2.91
CA PHE A 123 13.53 -0.76 -1.48
C PHE A 123 14.60 -1.76 -1.04
N SER A 124 15.32 -1.44 0.01
CA SER A 124 16.30 -2.34 0.62
C SER A 124 16.33 -2.10 2.12
N CYS A 125 16.25 -3.15 2.89
CA CYS A 125 16.44 -3.10 4.33
C CYS A 125 17.11 -4.39 4.82
N ASN A 126 17.83 -4.30 5.95
CA ASN A 126 18.47 -5.43 6.61
C ASN A 126 18.01 -5.54 8.08
N LEU A 127 16.79 -5.12 8.36
CA LEU A 127 16.20 -5.22 9.70
C LEU A 127 15.78 -6.67 9.99
N PRO A 128 16.23 -7.27 11.12
CA PRO A 128 15.86 -8.63 11.49
C PRO A 128 14.35 -8.83 11.68
N THR A 129 13.63 -7.76 11.98
CA THR A 129 12.17 -7.76 12.18
C THR A 129 11.40 -7.81 10.86
N VAL A 130 12.04 -7.52 9.73
CA VAL A 130 11.44 -7.55 8.40
C VAL A 130 11.69 -8.92 7.77
N ASN A 131 10.67 -9.74 7.77
CA ASN A 131 10.73 -11.06 7.18
C ASN A 131 10.72 -10.96 5.64
N HIS A 132 11.36 -11.91 4.96
CA HIS A 132 11.47 -11.90 3.51
C HIS A 132 10.11 -12.05 2.80
N SER A 133 9.27 -12.96 3.27
CA SER A 133 7.98 -13.32 2.63
C SER A 133 6.81 -12.44 3.09
N GLY A 134 6.88 -11.92 4.33
CA GLY A 134 5.77 -11.21 4.96
C GLY A 134 4.55 -12.10 5.26
N ARG A 135 3.43 -11.45 5.57
CA ARG A 135 2.14 -12.09 5.87
C ARG A 135 1.07 -11.59 4.90
N ARG A 136 0.04 -12.39 4.71
CA ARG A 136 -1.20 -11.95 4.06
C ARG A 136 -2.11 -11.31 5.11
N ILE A 137 -3.00 -10.42 4.70
CA ILE A 137 -3.93 -9.75 5.62
C ILE A 137 -4.78 -10.74 6.43
N PRO A 138 -5.35 -11.80 5.86
CA PRO A 138 -6.06 -12.80 6.66
C PRO A 138 -5.19 -13.47 7.73
N GLU A 139 -3.95 -13.81 7.39
CA GLU A 139 -2.99 -14.42 8.34
C GLU A 139 -2.63 -13.47 9.48
N LEU A 140 -2.47 -12.18 9.15
CA LEU A 140 -2.21 -11.14 10.14
C LEU A 140 -3.39 -11.01 11.11
N ILE A 141 -4.62 -10.94 10.60
CA ILE A 141 -5.83 -10.82 11.41
C ILE A 141 -5.98 -12.09 12.28
N GLN A 142 -5.83 -13.28 11.71
CA GLN A 142 -5.90 -14.54 12.45
C GLN A 142 -4.89 -14.61 13.60
N GLN A 143 -3.68 -14.09 13.39
CA GLN A 143 -2.63 -14.08 14.40
C GLN A 143 -2.96 -13.16 15.58
N PHE A 144 -3.47 -11.96 15.29
CA PHE A 144 -3.70 -10.94 16.33
C PHE A 144 -5.11 -10.98 16.91
N ARG A 145 -6.08 -11.52 16.16
CA ARG A 145 -7.49 -11.58 16.52
C ARG A 145 -8.11 -12.92 16.12
N PRO A 146 -7.62 -14.03 16.68
CA PRO A 146 -8.22 -15.35 16.43
C PRO A 146 -9.70 -15.39 16.85
N ASP A 147 -10.05 -14.65 17.91
CA ASP A 147 -11.40 -14.50 18.43
C ASP A 147 -12.39 -13.92 17.39
N LEU A 148 -11.93 -13.15 16.42
CA LEU A 148 -12.78 -12.59 15.36
C LEU A 148 -13.42 -13.68 14.48
N PHE A 149 -12.80 -14.84 14.35
CA PHE A 149 -13.29 -15.92 13.49
C PHE A 149 -14.25 -16.86 14.20
N GLU A 150 -14.38 -16.72 15.52
CA GLU A 150 -15.32 -17.50 16.33
C GLU A 150 -16.56 -16.65 16.61
N PRO A 151 -17.77 -17.18 16.33
CA PRO A 151 -19.01 -16.49 16.69
C PRO A 151 -19.07 -16.26 18.20
N PRO A 152 -19.51 -15.08 18.66
CA PRO A 152 -19.69 -14.84 20.09
C PRO A 152 -20.77 -15.76 20.68
N ASP A 153 -20.66 -16.03 21.97
CA ASP A 153 -21.67 -16.84 22.69
C ASP A 153 -23.07 -16.23 22.51
N GLY A 154 -24.03 -17.08 22.17
CA GLY A 154 -25.41 -16.65 21.94
C GLY A 154 -25.64 -16.01 20.55
N CYS A 155 -24.70 -16.08 19.62
CA CYS A 155 -24.91 -15.62 18.24
C CYS A 155 -26.07 -16.41 17.60
N PRO A 156 -27.13 -15.74 17.12
CA PRO A 156 -28.30 -16.43 16.56
C PRO A 156 -27.99 -17.20 15.28
N GLU A 157 -27.08 -16.66 14.45
CA GLU A 157 -26.72 -17.20 13.14
C GLU A 157 -25.18 -17.32 13.00
N PRO A 158 -24.56 -18.36 13.59
CA PRO A 158 -23.10 -18.51 13.60
C PRO A 158 -22.48 -18.67 12.20
N SER A 159 -23.22 -19.22 11.23
CA SER A 159 -22.80 -19.37 9.82
C SER A 159 -22.64 -18.01 9.17
N ASP A 160 -23.64 -17.15 9.32
CA ASP A 160 -23.68 -15.81 8.72
C ASP A 160 -22.59 -14.94 9.32
N TYR A 161 -22.40 -15.02 10.64
CA TYR A 161 -21.30 -14.32 11.29
C TYR A 161 -19.94 -14.69 10.66
N ARG A 162 -19.65 -15.98 10.49
CA ARG A 162 -18.38 -16.43 9.88
C ARG A 162 -18.26 -15.95 8.44
N GLN A 163 -19.35 -15.96 7.70
CA GLN A 163 -19.37 -15.47 6.32
C GLN A 163 -19.11 -13.96 6.26
N GLN A 164 -19.73 -13.17 7.13
CA GLN A 164 -19.48 -11.72 7.23
C GLN A 164 -18.04 -11.41 7.61
N VAL A 165 -17.46 -12.17 8.53
CA VAL A 165 -16.04 -12.05 8.87
C VAL A 165 -15.15 -12.35 7.66
N GLN A 166 -15.46 -13.38 6.87
CA GLN A 166 -14.71 -13.68 5.65
C GLN A 166 -14.82 -12.55 4.63
N TYR A 167 -16.01 -11.97 4.46
CA TYR A 167 -16.23 -10.85 3.55
C TYR A 167 -15.41 -9.62 3.98
N VAL A 168 -15.45 -9.23 5.24
CA VAL A 168 -14.72 -8.04 5.70
C VAL A 168 -13.20 -8.24 5.65
N VAL A 169 -12.71 -9.44 5.92
CA VAL A 169 -11.28 -9.79 5.80
C VAL A 169 -10.83 -9.77 4.34
N HIS A 170 -11.68 -10.26 3.43
CA HIS A 170 -11.41 -10.17 1.99
C HIS A 170 -11.44 -8.71 1.51
N LEU A 171 -12.42 -7.93 1.95
CA LEU A 171 -12.51 -6.49 1.64
C LEU A 171 -11.24 -5.74 2.06
N ALA A 172 -10.76 -5.96 3.30
CA ALA A 172 -9.50 -5.39 3.76
C ALA A 172 -8.32 -5.81 2.86
N SER A 173 -8.29 -7.06 2.43
CA SER A 173 -7.22 -7.59 1.58
C SER A 173 -7.18 -6.91 0.20
N VAL A 174 -8.33 -6.69 -0.44
CA VAL A 174 -8.39 -6.07 -1.78
C VAL A 174 -8.16 -4.55 -1.75
N CYS A 175 -8.42 -3.90 -0.62
CA CYS A 175 -8.06 -2.50 -0.40
C CYS A 175 -6.55 -2.32 -0.17
N LEU A 176 -5.88 -3.31 0.42
CA LEU A 176 -4.49 -3.23 0.85
C LEU A 176 -3.52 -3.97 -0.09
N TYR A 177 -3.83 -4.05 -1.38
CA TYR A 177 -2.83 -4.45 -2.37
C TYR A 177 -1.71 -3.41 -2.45
N LEU A 178 -0.47 -3.86 -2.28
CA LEU A 178 0.73 -3.01 -2.46
C LEU A 178 0.83 -2.49 -3.90
N ASP A 179 0.49 -3.32 -4.87
CA ASP A 179 0.38 -2.95 -6.28
C ASP A 179 -0.91 -2.13 -6.48
N CYS A 180 -0.75 -0.82 -6.65
CA CYS A 180 -1.88 0.08 -6.83
C CYS A 180 -2.71 -0.21 -8.09
N THR A 181 -2.13 -0.87 -9.11
CA THR A 181 -2.85 -1.25 -10.35
C THR A 181 -3.79 -2.45 -10.14
N ARG A 182 -3.53 -3.26 -9.12
CA ARG A 182 -4.34 -4.42 -8.73
C ARG A 182 -5.34 -4.08 -7.62
N ARG A 183 -5.17 -2.96 -6.97
CA ARG A 183 -6.09 -2.48 -5.93
C ARG A 183 -7.45 -2.19 -6.54
N TRP A 184 -8.50 -2.70 -5.92
CA TRP A 184 -9.85 -2.54 -6.45
C TRP A 184 -10.28 -1.07 -6.44
N PRO A 185 -10.90 -0.56 -7.52
CA PRO A 185 -11.48 0.77 -7.54
C PRO A 185 -12.74 0.82 -6.68
N ALA A 186 -13.13 2.01 -6.23
CA ALA A 186 -14.29 2.24 -5.38
C ALA A 186 -15.58 1.62 -5.95
N SER A 187 -15.81 1.74 -7.26
CA SER A 187 -16.97 1.16 -7.95
C SER A 187 -17.07 -0.36 -7.78
N ARG A 188 -15.94 -1.06 -7.80
CA ARG A 188 -15.91 -2.51 -7.57
C ARG A 188 -16.04 -2.85 -6.09
N ILE A 189 -15.46 -2.04 -5.20
CA ILE A 189 -15.57 -2.23 -3.74
C ILE A 189 -17.01 -2.12 -3.29
N LEU A 190 -17.77 -1.14 -3.79
CA LEU A 190 -19.17 -0.98 -3.48
C LEU A 190 -20.06 -2.16 -3.92
N GLN A 191 -19.59 -2.98 -4.87
CA GLN A 191 -20.24 -4.21 -5.31
C GLN A 191 -19.79 -5.45 -4.52
N HIS A 192 -18.94 -5.27 -3.51
CA HIS A 192 -18.44 -6.39 -2.70
C HIS A 192 -19.57 -6.99 -1.86
N ALA A 193 -19.56 -8.33 -1.70
CA ALA A 193 -20.60 -9.05 -0.96
C ALA A 193 -20.83 -8.50 0.46
N PHE A 194 -19.80 -7.98 1.10
CA PHE A 194 -19.91 -7.32 2.41
C PHE A 194 -20.95 -6.20 2.45
N PHE A 195 -21.19 -5.48 1.33
CA PHE A 195 -22.15 -4.39 1.24
C PHE A 195 -23.53 -4.84 0.70
N GLN A 196 -23.63 -6.06 0.17
CA GLN A 196 -24.89 -6.53 -0.41
C GLN A 196 -25.93 -6.85 0.68
N ASP A 197 -25.48 -7.33 1.84
CA ASP A 197 -26.35 -7.67 2.97
C ASP A 197 -26.67 -6.46 3.88
N VAL A 198 -25.97 -5.35 3.70
CA VAL A 198 -26.33 -4.09 4.33
C VAL A 198 -27.43 -3.47 3.50
N ALA A 199 -28.68 -3.90 3.73
CA ALA A 199 -29.84 -3.14 3.30
C ALA A 199 -29.74 -1.75 3.95
N ILE A 200 -29.22 -0.79 3.19
CA ILE A 200 -29.36 0.62 3.55
C ILE A 200 -30.86 0.86 3.44
N SER A 201 -31.57 0.78 4.57
CA SER A 201 -32.94 1.25 4.64
C SER A 201 -32.91 2.71 4.21
N PRO A 202 -33.57 3.10 3.11
CA PRO A 202 -33.54 4.48 2.63
C PRO A 202 -34.22 5.45 3.60
N ASP A 203 -34.84 4.95 4.68
CA ASP A 203 -35.64 5.70 5.63
C ASP A 203 -34.91 6.09 6.94
N ALA A 204 -33.58 5.93 7.02
CA ALA A 204 -32.83 6.58 8.07
C ALA A 204 -32.60 8.06 7.74
N GLU A 205 -33.66 8.75 7.28
CA GLU A 205 -33.70 10.19 7.23
C GLU A 205 -33.57 10.72 8.66
N LEU A 206 -32.59 11.58 8.81
CA LEU A 206 -32.29 12.51 9.87
C LEU A 206 -33.56 13.14 10.48
N SER A 207 -34.30 12.43 11.32
CA SER A 207 -35.19 13.01 12.28
C SER A 207 -34.42 13.26 13.57
N GLY A 208 -33.59 14.28 13.54
CA GLY A 208 -33.08 14.93 14.74
C GLY A 208 -34.08 15.99 15.21
N PRO A 209 -34.22 16.18 16.52
CA PRO A 209 -35.09 17.18 17.10
C PRO A 209 -34.64 18.61 16.78
#